data_daf6fadb5bade68688cab9a33c064ebb
#
_entry.id   daf6fadb5bade68688cab9a33c064ebb
#
_cell.length_a   1.000
_cell.length_b   1.000
_cell.length_c   1.000
_cell.angle_alpha   90.00
_cell.angle_beta   90.00
_cell.angle_gamma   90.00
#
_symmetry.space_group_name_H-M   'P 1'
#
loop_
_entity.id
_entity.type
_entity.pdbx_description
1 polymer ?
#
loop_
_entity_poly.entity_id
_entity_poly.type
_entity_poly.pdbx_seq_one_letter_code
_entity_poly.pdbx_strand_id
1 'polypeptide(L)'
;QPAWVNKTVRLSAQLKTLGAVEAGAVLILQMNGSGGDIIAWNHMGTAPVRGTQDWKNYSIDLKVAPGTYSIKVGVMLEGAGTLWADDLKLEIVD
;
A
#
# COMPACT_ATOMS: atom_id res chain seq x y z
N GLN A 1 20.69 -1.36 -12.33
CA GLN A 1 19.63 -1.42 -11.32
C GLN A 1 19.22 -0.01 -10.86
N PRO A 2 17.96 0.19 -10.51
CA PRO A 2 17.54 1.48 -9.95
C PRO A 2 18.30 1.79 -8.65
N ALA A 3 18.52 3.07 -8.39
CA ALA A 3 19.20 3.53 -7.18
C ALA A 3 18.45 3.18 -5.89
N TRP A 4 17.19 2.83 -5.99
CA TRP A 4 16.33 2.49 -4.85
C TRP A 4 16.49 1.06 -4.35
N VAL A 5 17.18 0.17 -5.11
CA VAL A 5 17.35 -1.22 -4.70
C VAL A 5 18.08 -1.28 -3.35
N ASN A 6 17.61 -2.15 -2.48
CA ASN A 6 18.05 -2.30 -1.08
C ASN A 6 17.68 -1.12 -0.16
N LYS A 7 16.94 -0.15 -0.67
CA LYS A 7 16.33 0.88 0.17
C LYS A 7 14.95 0.43 0.64
N THR A 8 14.43 1.05 1.68
CA THR A 8 13.06 0.84 2.12
C THR A 8 12.20 1.96 1.60
N VAL A 9 11.07 1.62 0.99
CA VAL A 9 10.08 2.61 0.57
C VAL A 9 8.88 2.56 1.50
N ARG A 10 8.27 3.70 1.72
CA ARG A 10 7.07 3.84 2.55
C ARG A 10 5.96 4.45 1.71
N LEU A 11 4.83 3.75 1.66
CA LEU A 11 3.60 4.31 1.12
C LEU A 11 2.74 4.77 2.28
N SER A 12 2.34 6.03 2.26
CA SER A 12 1.43 6.58 3.26
C SER A 12 0.25 7.28 2.61
N ALA A 13 -0.86 7.33 3.32
CA ALA A 13 -2.07 7.99 2.84
C ALA A 13 -3.00 8.28 4.01
N GLN A 14 -3.89 9.24 3.81
CA GLN A 14 -5.02 9.48 4.69
C GLN A 14 -6.18 8.65 4.19
N LEU A 15 -6.76 7.83 5.04
CA LEU A 15 -7.91 7.00 4.69
C LEU A 15 -9.08 7.28 5.62
N LYS A 16 -10.28 7.21 5.03
CA LYS A 16 -11.55 7.33 5.74
C LYS A 16 -12.47 6.24 5.22
N THR A 17 -13.20 5.59 6.11
CA THR A 17 -14.12 4.52 5.73
C THR A 17 -15.50 4.75 6.33
N LEU A 18 -16.51 4.20 5.64
CA LEU A 18 -17.88 4.16 6.11
C LEU A 18 -18.43 2.76 5.87
N GLY A 19 -18.75 2.05 6.96
CA GLY A 19 -19.34 0.73 6.89
C GLY A 19 -18.48 -0.33 6.22
N ALA A 20 -17.16 -0.23 6.30
CA ALA A 20 -16.26 -1.21 5.71
C ALA A 20 -16.35 -2.52 6.48
N VAL A 21 -16.72 -3.59 5.78
CA VAL A 21 -16.90 -4.92 6.36
C VAL A 21 -15.99 -5.92 5.65
N GLU A 22 -15.97 -7.15 6.16
CA GLU A 22 -15.15 -8.25 5.63
C GLU A 22 -13.66 -7.90 5.71
N ALA A 23 -12.91 -7.98 4.61
CA ALA A 23 -11.48 -7.69 4.62
C ALA A 23 -11.14 -6.21 4.85
N GLY A 24 -12.08 -5.30 4.52
CA GLY A 24 -11.90 -3.88 4.78
C GLY A 24 -10.99 -3.18 3.77
N ALA A 25 -10.47 -2.02 4.16
CA ALA A 25 -9.64 -1.17 3.30
C ALA A 25 -8.16 -1.38 3.58
N VAL A 26 -7.34 -1.39 2.54
CA VAL A 26 -5.90 -1.60 2.65
C VAL A 26 -5.14 -0.68 1.69
N LEU A 27 -3.92 -0.32 2.08
CA LEU A 27 -2.93 0.23 1.16
C LEU A 27 -2.24 -0.92 0.44
N ILE A 28 -1.85 -0.69 -0.80
CA ILE A 28 -1.16 -1.69 -1.62
C ILE A 28 0.17 -1.14 -2.08
N LEU A 29 1.24 -1.89 -1.83
CA LEU A 29 2.58 -1.59 -2.30
C LEU A 29 3.15 -2.86 -2.91
N GLN A 30 3.46 -2.83 -4.20
CA GLN A 30 3.84 -4.02 -4.95
C GLN A 30 5.01 -3.73 -5.85
N MET A 31 5.96 -4.66 -5.90
CA MET A 31 7.13 -4.55 -6.75
C MET A 31 7.10 -5.62 -7.82
N ASN A 32 7.36 -5.20 -9.06
CA ASN A 32 7.31 -6.07 -10.22
C ASN A 32 8.66 -6.10 -10.93
N GLY A 33 9.04 -7.27 -11.43
CA GLY A 33 10.20 -7.44 -12.29
C GLY A 33 9.93 -7.00 -13.71
N SER A 34 10.96 -7.03 -14.56
CA SER A 34 10.87 -6.56 -15.94
C SER A 34 9.89 -7.36 -16.80
N GLY A 35 9.60 -8.60 -16.43
CA GLY A 35 8.61 -9.43 -17.10
C GLY A 35 7.19 -9.25 -16.59
N GLY A 36 6.98 -8.35 -15.62
CA GLY A 36 5.67 -8.11 -15.01
C GLY A 36 5.37 -9.00 -13.82
N ASP A 37 6.26 -9.91 -13.45
CA ASP A 37 6.08 -10.79 -12.30
C ASP A 37 6.15 -10.02 -10.99
N ILE A 38 5.37 -10.48 -10.00
CA ILE A 38 5.37 -9.88 -8.66
C ILE A 38 6.53 -10.49 -7.87
N ILE A 39 7.47 -9.67 -7.42
CA ILE A 39 8.63 -10.14 -6.67
C ILE A 39 8.59 -9.75 -5.19
N ALA A 40 7.80 -8.75 -4.81
CA ALA A 40 7.56 -8.39 -3.42
C ALA A 40 6.29 -7.56 -3.31
N TRP A 41 5.61 -7.64 -2.17
CA TRP A 41 4.40 -6.85 -1.95
C TRP A 41 4.08 -6.71 -0.46
N ASN A 42 3.30 -5.67 -0.15
CA ASN A 42 2.73 -5.45 1.17
C ASN A 42 1.33 -4.84 0.98
N HIS A 43 0.31 -5.52 1.45
CA HIS A 43 -1.09 -5.11 1.28
C HIS A 43 -1.79 -4.80 2.60
N MET A 44 -1.06 -4.43 3.65
CA MET A 44 -1.62 -4.19 4.98
C MET A 44 -2.41 -5.38 5.55
N GLY A 45 -2.03 -6.60 5.18
CA GLY A 45 -2.82 -7.79 5.49
C GLY A 45 -3.06 -8.06 6.97
N THR A 46 -2.23 -7.50 7.86
CA THR A 46 -2.36 -7.70 9.30
C THR A 46 -3.19 -6.63 9.99
N ALA A 47 -3.51 -5.52 9.31
CA ALA A 47 -4.19 -4.39 9.94
C ALA A 47 -5.07 -3.61 8.96
N PRO A 48 -6.00 -4.28 8.26
CA PRO A 48 -6.90 -3.57 7.36
C PRO A 48 -7.84 -2.64 8.14
N VAL A 49 -8.28 -1.58 7.47
CA VAL A 49 -9.19 -0.60 8.07
C VAL A 49 -10.62 -1.09 7.92
N ARG A 50 -11.31 -1.26 9.03
CA ARG A 50 -12.68 -1.77 9.06
C ARG A 50 -13.62 -0.84 9.80
N GLY A 51 -14.91 -0.98 9.53
CA GLY A 51 -15.96 -0.21 10.17
C GLY A 51 -16.07 1.20 9.61
N THR A 52 -16.48 2.11 10.45
CA THR A 52 -16.58 3.53 10.10
C THR A 52 -15.48 4.26 10.85
N GLN A 53 -14.49 4.75 10.10
CA GLN A 53 -13.33 5.45 10.66
C GLN A 53 -13.21 6.81 9.99
N ASP A 54 -12.94 7.82 10.80
CA ASP A 54 -12.63 9.15 10.29
C ASP A 54 -11.21 9.18 9.70
N TRP A 55 -10.85 10.27 9.06
CA TRP A 55 -9.55 10.45 8.44
C TRP A 55 -8.43 10.12 9.42
N LYS A 56 -7.54 9.26 8.99
CA LYS A 56 -6.38 8.84 9.76
C LYS A 56 -5.24 8.51 8.82
N ASN A 57 -4.03 8.79 9.24
CA ASN A 57 -2.85 8.47 8.46
C ASN A 57 -2.47 7.00 8.63
N TYR A 58 -2.22 6.33 7.52
CA TYR A 58 -1.74 4.95 7.48
C TYR A 58 -0.48 4.87 6.65
N SER A 59 0.38 3.93 6.97
CA SER A 59 1.59 3.70 6.18
C SER A 59 2.01 2.25 6.18
N ILE A 60 2.64 1.83 5.09
CA ILE A 60 3.24 0.51 4.95
C ILE A 60 4.63 0.68 4.36
N ASP A 61 5.55 -0.19 4.77
CA ASP A 61 6.93 -0.18 4.31
C ASP A 61 7.24 -1.47 3.57
N LEU A 62 8.12 -1.38 2.59
CA LEU A 62 8.61 -2.56 1.87
C LEU A 62 10.03 -2.28 1.39
N LYS A 63 10.94 -3.22 1.65
CA LYS A 63 12.29 -3.12 1.13
C LYS A 63 12.31 -3.45 -0.35
N VAL A 64 12.97 -2.60 -1.14
CA VAL A 64 13.04 -2.80 -2.60
C VAL A 64 13.96 -3.99 -2.89
N ALA A 65 13.37 -5.04 -3.45
CA ALA A 65 14.10 -6.26 -3.78
C ALA A 65 14.97 -6.08 -5.03
N PRO A 66 16.12 -6.78 -5.11
CA PRO A 66 16.88 -6.82 -6.36
C PRO A 66 16.00 -7.36 -7.50
N GLY A 67 16.14 -6.77 -8.68
CA GLY A 67 15.32 -7.14 -9.83
C GLY A 67 14.04 -6.34 -9.98
N THR A 68 13.73 -5.43 -9.05
CA THR A 68 12.56 -4.57 -9.16
C THR A 68 12.70 -3.63 -10.36
N TYR A 69 11.74 -3.72 -11.26
CA TYR A 69 11.66 -2.86 -12.44
C TYR A 69 10.66 -1.73 -12.24
N SER A 70 9.55 -2.00 -11.56
CA SER A 70 8.50 -1.02 -11.30
C SER A 70 7.88 -1.23 -9.93
N ILE A 71 7.32 -0.15 -9.37
CA ILE A 71 6.59 -0.18 -8.12
C ILE A 71 5.17 0.29 -8.40
N LYS A 72 4.19 -0.51 -7.94
CA LYS A 72 2.77 -0.16 -8.02
C LYS A 72 2.25 0.18 -6.64
N VAL A 73 1.47 1.24 -6.57
CA VAL A 73 0.86 1.70 -5.32
C VAL A 73 -0.64 1.88 -5.52
N GLY A 74 -1.39 1.71 -4.45
CA GLY A 74 -2.83 1.89 -4.54
C GLY A 74 -3.53 1.69 -3.22
N VAL A 75 -4.84 1.76 -3.29
CA VAL A 75 -5.74 1.47 -2.18
C VAL A 75 -6.84 0.55 -2.69
N MET A 76 -7.36 -0.28 -1.79
CA MET A 76 -8.41 -1.23 -2.16
C MET A 76 -9.38 -1.39 -0.99
N LEU A 77 -10.65 -1.50 -1.31
CA LEU A 77 -11.70 -1.88 -0.37
C LEU A 77 -12.24 -3.24 -0.78
N GLU A 78 -12.07 -4.23 0.09
CA GLU A 78 -12.64 -5.56 -0.11
C GLU A 78 -13.89 -5.71 0.74
N GLY A 79 -14.98 -6.10 0.09
CA GLY A 79 -16.29 -6.21 0.72
C GLY A 79 -17.11 -4.97 0.53
N ALA A 80 -18.17 -4.83 1.32
CA ALA A 80 -19.07 -3.69 1.22
C ALA A 80 -18.54 -2.49 2.01
N GLY A 81 -18.99 -1.30 1.64
CA GLY A 81 -18.63 -0.07 2.32
C GLY A 81 -18.16 1.01 1.37
N THR A 82 -17.62 2.07 1.93
CA THR A 82 -17.08 3.19 1.16
C THR A 82 -15.69 3.54 1.70
N LEU A 83 -14.78 3.83 0.79
CA LEU A 83 -13.41 4.22 1.11
C LEU A 83 -13.10 5.56 0.46
N TRP A 84 -12.53 6.48 1.23
CA TRP A 84 -11.93 7.71 0.72
C TRP A 84 -10.45 7.66 1.01
N ALA A 85 -9.65 8.07 0.04
CA ALA A 85 -8.21 8.15 0.19
C ALA A 85 -7.73 9.52 -0.27
N ASP A 86 -6.75 10.05 0.43
CA ASP A 86 -6.16 11.34 0.11
C ASP A 86 -4.70 11.34 0.52
N ASP A 87 -3.94 12.26 -0.04
CA ASP A 87 -2.56 12.52 0.36
C ASP A 87 -1.66 11.28 0.23
N LEU A 88 -1.81 10.54 -0.87
CA LEU A 88 -0.93 9.40 -1.17
C LEU A 88 0.50 9.88 -1.38
N LYS A 89 1.43 9.22 -0.71
CA LYS A 89 2.83 9.60 -0.74
C LYS A 89 3.71 8.36 -0.72
N LEU A 90 4.65 8.30 -1.65
CA LEU A 90 5.67 7.24 -1.69
C LEU A 90 7.03 7.89 -1.48
N GLU A 91 7.77 7.41 -0.50
CA GLU A 91 9.08 7.98 -0.17
C GLU A 91 10.09 6.92 0.20
N ILE A 92 11.35 7.23 0.01
CA ILE A 92 12.46 6.41 0.47
C ILE A 92 12.79 6.85 1.90
N VAL A 93 12.74 5.90 2.85
CA VAL A 93 12.90 6.21 4.28
C VAL A 93 14.14 5.57 4.89
N ASP A 94 14.98 4.97 4.06
CA ASP A 94 16.15 4.21 4.52
C ASP A 94 17.43 4.92 4.14
#